data_dd077aecdca403226ac05c40b372c7c3
#
_entry.id   dd077aecdca403226ac05c40b372c7c3
#
_cell.length_a   1.000
_cell.length_b   1.000
_cell.length_c   1.000
_cell.angle_alpha   90.00
_cell.angle_beta   90.00
_cell.angle_gamma   90.00
#
_symmetry.space_group_name_H-M   'P 1'
#
loop_
_entity.id
_entity.type
_entity.pdbx_description
1 polymer ?
#
loop_
_entity_poly.entity_id
_entity_poly.type
_entity_poly.pdbx_seq_one_letter_code
_entity_poly.pdbx_strand_id
1 'polypeptide(L)'
;MPTIVSNNEVKKVPNIKPLNTGPLNKIQFSNIIFPFGRTFGPKIFGELAQKLSEYSPNNNGIKIPVPGEGLPRVINYCADQSGCAFWRMIWPGDELLANNRAVIMTLYQMVTLGQFYGGIDAVRLQRQCTEPQLEFIKFLRNVSDQMKQQTGKGFRIIWEVDDIVCPAVDIPDYNVCKTAFEGDTVYNNVKEMMKYVDEATVVSEHMRQHYKKHLGFDKITVIPNYAPKSWIDRGYDEKQLRRKYNRKGKPRVLYAGSGTHFDVTNKTGQKDDFGHVVDAIIKDITIDKKYDWVFFGALPMKLKQFIGKGIEFHPWCSILDYPQKLREMDVDVSIAPLQNNAFSRSKANIKLTEAGMQGIPCVAQNIDCYNSDGWKYLFDTAEEMFKKVDQILRTENSYMEACKFAREYSEKFLLQDHLDEYTLLYTTDYGDIKRKENASFLKNNPEQFV
;
A
#
# COMPACT_ATOMS: atom_id res chain seq x y z
N MET A 1 -9.66 -10.41 -43.59
CA MET A 1 -10.24 -11.18 -42.48
C MET A 1 -9.92 -12.65 -42.72
N PRO A 2 -9.07 -13.29 -41.93
CA PRO A 2 -8.92 -14.73 -41.95
C PRO A 2 -9.78 -15.34 -40.84
N THR A 3 -10.60 -16.28 -41.23
CA THR A 3 -11.46 -17.10 -40.40
C THR A 3 -10.59 -18.05 -39.58
N ILE A 4 -10.54 -17.87 -38.24
CA ILE A 4 -9.89 -18.83 -37.35
C ILE A 4 -10.92 -19.89 -37.00
N VAL A 5 -10.74 -21.07 -37.53
CA VAL A 5 -11.45 -22.29 -37.09
C VAL A 5 -10.64 -22.83 -35.89
N SER A 6 -11.14 -22.70 -34.69
CA SER A 6 -10.57 -23.32 -33.50
C SER A 6 -11.28 -24.61 -33.18
N ASN A 7 -10.66 -25.74 -33.50
CA ASN A 7 -10.95 -27.00 -32.85
C ASN A 7 -10.23 -27.05 -31.52
N ASN A 8 -10.87 -26.55 -30.46
CA ASN A 8 -10.42 -26.79 -29.09
C ASN A 8 -11.39 -27.77 -28.43
N GLU A 9 -10.92 -28.98 -28.23
CA GLU A 9 -11.54 -29.93 -27.28
C GLU A 9 -11.46 -29.25 -25.90
N VAL A 10 -12.60 -28.82 -25.39
CA VAL A 10 -12.78 -28.38 -24.02
C VAL A 10 -12.47 -29.58 -23.14
N LYS A 11 -11.29 -29.68 -22.56
CA LYS A 11 -10.99 -30.65 -21.49
C LYS A 11 -12.06 -30.43 -20.41
N LYS A 12 -12.95 -31.41 -20.24
CA LYS A 12 -13.99 -31.40 -19.20
C LYS A 12 -13.29 -31.16 -17.87
N VAL A 13 -13.62 -30.07 -17.23
CA VAL A 13 -13.25 -29.83 -15.81
C VAL A 13 -13.76 -31.05 -15.04
N PRO A 14 -12.93 -31.70 -14.21
CA PRO A 14 -13.37 -32.83 -13.40
C PRO A 14 -14.65 -32.45 -12.66
N ASN A 15 -15.61 -33.36 -12.63
CA ASN A 15 -16.89 -33.16 -11.95
C ASN A 15 -16.60 -33.15 -10.43
N ILE A 16 -16.22 -31.99 -9.91
CA ILE A 16 -15.89 -31.79 -8.49
C ILE A 16 -17.18 -31.94 -7.72
N LYS A 17 -17.25 -32.93 -6.81
CA LYS A 17 -18.40 -33.08 -5.92
C LYS A 17 -18.67 -31.76 -5.22
N PRO A 18 -19.94 -31.36 -4.99
CA PRO A 18 -20.26 -30.14 -4.26
C PRO A 18 -19.48 -30.11 -2.96
N LEU A 19 -18.68 -29.05 -2.78
CA LEU A 19 -17.91 -28.87 -1.58
C LEU A 19 -18.87 -28.76 -0.39
N ASN A 20 -18.56 -29.50 0.67
CA ASN A 20 -19.33 -29.42 1.90
C ASN A 20 -19.06 -28.04 2.54
N THR A 21 -19.95 -27.09 2.29
CA THR A 21 -19.84 -25.70 2.78
C THR A 21 -20.15 -25.57 4.27
N GLY A 22 -20.52 -26.67 4.96
CA GLY A 22 -20.67 -26.75 6.40
C GLY A 22 -21.43 -25.56 7.04
N PRO A 23 -21.08 -25.18 8.27
CA PRO A 23 -21.79 -24.12 9.01
C PRO A 23 -21.66 -22.71 8.43
N LEU A 24 -20.81 -22.47 7.41
CA LEU A 24 -20.62 -21.16 6.78
C LEU A 24 -21.89 -20.62 6.09
N ASN A 25 -22.84 -21.48 5.73
CA ASN A 25 -24.16 -21.05 5.22
C ASN A 25 -24.96 -20.20 6.23
N LYS A 26 -24.55 -20.16 7.49
CA LYS A 26 -25.17 -19.35 8.54
C LYS A 26 -24.47 -18.01 8.82
N ILE A 27 -23.27 -17.80 8.28
CA ILE A 27 -22.53 -16.56 8.45
C ILE A 27 -23.02 -15.57 7.39
N GLN A 28 -23.83 -14.60 7.82
CA GLN A 28 -24.17 -13.47 6.95
C GLN A 28 -22.96 -12.53 6.84
N PHE A 29 -22.12 -12.73 5.82
CA PHE A 29 -20.95 -11.91 5.56
C PHE A 29 -21.27 -10.43 5.28
N SER A 30 -22.53 -10.09 5.00
CA SER A 30 -23.02 -8.70 4.88
C SER A 30 -22.80 -7.83 6.13
N ASN A 31 -22.55 -8.45 7.30
CA ASN A 31 -22.31 -7.75 8.56
C ASN A 31 -20.83 -7.67 8.94
N ILE A 32 -19.91 -8.15 8.11
CA ILE A 32 -18.47 -7.94 8.35
C ILE A 32 -18.16 -6.48 8.06
N ILE A 33 -18.25 -5.67 9.11
CA ILE A 33 -17.82 -4.28 9.07
C ILE A 33 -16.30 -4.29 9.10
N PHE A 34 -15.67 -4.00 7.96
CA PHE A 34 -14.24 -3.76 7.94
C PHE A 34 -13.89 -2.65 8.94
N PRO A 35 -12.85 -2.80 9.78
CA PRO A 35 -12.51 -1.82 10.79
C PRO A 35 -12.39 -0.39 10.25
N PHE A 36 -12.04 -0.25 8.98
CA PHE A 36 -11.84 1.03 8.28
C PHE A 36 -13.07 1.56 7.52
N GLY A 37 -14.14 0.77 7.35
CA GLY A 37 -15.33 1.17 6.58
C GLY A 37 -16.16 2.29 7.22
N ARG A 38 -15.93 2.61 8.50
CA ARG A 38 -16.63 3.71 9.20
C ARG A 38 -16.00 5.08 9.01
N THR A 39 -14.77 5.19 8.54
CA THR A 39 -14.04 6.47 8.42
C THR A 39 -14.32 7.21 7.12
N PHE A 40 -14.84 6.54 6.11
CA PHE A 40 -15.17 7.14 4.83
C PHE A 40 -16.69 7.18 4.67
N GLY A 41 -17.23 8.38 4.52
CA GLY A 41 -18.69 8.56 4.38
C GLY A 41 -19.24 7.87 3.13
N PRO A 42 -20.54 7.50 3.13
CA PRO A 42 -21.18 6.75 2.02
C PRO A 42 -21.01 7.39 0.64
N LYS A 43 -20.89 8.72 0.58
CA LYS A 43 -20.70 9.47 -0.68
C LYS A 43 -19.35 9.18 -1.33
N ILE A 44 -18.26 9.10 -0.54
CA ILE A 44 -16.91 8.79 -1.06
C ILE A 44 -16.86 7.35 -1.58
N PHE A 45 -17.53 6.42 -0.90
CA PHE A 45 -17.65 5.04 -1.37
C PHE A 45 -18.40 4.93 -2.70
N GLY A 46 -19.49 5.70 -2.86
CA GLY A 46 -20.25 5.73 -4.11
C GLY A 46 -19.43 6.27 -5.29
N GLU A 47 -18.72 7.36 -5.09
CA GLU A 47 -17.84 7.95 -6.11
C GLU A 47 -16.66 7.02 -6.45
N LEU A 48 -16.08 6.35 -5.45
CA LEU A 48 -14.99 5.41 -5.67
C LEU A 48 -15.46 4.15 -6.38
N ALA A 49 -16.62 3.59 -5.98
CA ALA A 49 -17.20 2.43 -6.65
C ALA A 49 -17.55 2.73 -8.11
N GLN A 50 -18.07 3.93 -8.41
CA GLN A 50 -18.33 4.36 -9.77
C GLN A 50 -17.04 4.46 -10.58
N LYS A 51 -16.01 5.13 -10.07
CA LYS A 51 -14.71 5.25 -10.73
C LYS A 51 -14.01 3.90 -10.90
N LEU A 52 -14.15 2.98 -9.94
CA LEU A 52 -13.65 1.61 -10.06
C LEU A 52 -14.34 0.84 -11.18
N SER A 53 -15.67 1.04 -11.34
CA SER A 53 -16.41 0.44 -12.45
C SER A 53 -15.99 0.97 -13.82
N GLU A 54 -15.57 2.23 -13.87
CA GLU A 54 -15.04 2.89 -15.07
C GLU A 54 -13.60 2.46 -15.38
N TYR A 55 -12.80 2.19 -14.34
CA TYR A 55 -11.38 1.80 -14.44
C TYR A 55 -11.20 0.31 -14.70
N SER A 56 -12.13 -0.53 -14.26
CA SER A 56 -12.09 -1.97 -14.53
C SER A 56 -12.41 -2.24 -15.99
N PRO A 57 -11.50 -2.85 -16.78
CA PRO A 57 -11.76 -3.17 -18.19
C PRO A 57 -12.90 -4.17 -18.41
N ASN A 58 -13.49 -4.70 -17.34
CA ASN A 58 -14.57 -5.71 -17.36
C ASN A 58 -15.86 -5.18 -16.74
N ASN A 59 -16.43 -4.12 -17.31
CA ASN A 59 -17.59 -3.37 -16.82
C ASN A 59 -18.95 -4.12 -16.76
N ASN A 60 -19.01 -5.41 -17.05
CA ASN A 60 -20.28 -6.13 -17.18
C ASN A 60 -20.42 -7.26 -16.15
N GLY A 61 -20.47 -6.93 -14.86
CA GLY A 61 -20.62 -7.92 -13.81
C GLY A 61 -19.36 -8.77 -13.59
N ILE A 62 -19.38 -9.68 -12.63
CA ILE A 62 -18.26 -10.60 -12.36
C ILE A 62 -18.09 -11.52 -13.57
N LYS A 63 -17.38 -11.05 -14.61
CA LYS A 63 -16.87 -11.93 -15.65
C LYS A 63 -15.63 -12.59 -15.08
N ILE A 64 -15.78 -13.84 -14.72
CA ILE A 64 -14.64 -14.68 -14.39
C ILE A 64 -13.80 -14.77 -15.65
N PRO A 65 -12.53 -14.32 -15.61
CA PRO A 65 -11.67 -14.47 -16.77
C PRO A 65 -11.58 -15.95 -17.12
N VAL A 66 -11.81 -16.28 -18.37
CA VAL A 66 -11.54 -17.65 -18.86
C VAL A 66 -10.04 -17.85 -18.75
N PRO A 67 -9.55 -18.83 -17.98
CA PRO A 67 -8.12 -18.98 -17.74
C PRO A 67 -7.40 -19.22 -19.06
N GLY A 68 -6.38 -18.40 -19.34
CA GLY A 68 -5.36 -18.72 -20.32
C GLY A 68 -4.53 -19.91 -19.83
N GLU A 69 -4.19 -20.86 -20.68
CA GLU A 69 -3.29 -21.96 -20.31
C GLU A 69 -1.95 -21.36 -19.81
N GLY A 70 -1.52 -21.79 -18.63
CA GLY A 70 -0.19 -21.47 -18.09
C GLY A 70 -0.09 -20.20 -17.23
N LEU A 71 -1.11 -19.35 -17.13
CA LEU A 71 -1.08 -18.19 -16.23
C LEU A 71 -1.68 -18.55 -14.85
N PRO A 72 -1.08 -18.03 -13.75
CA PRO A 72 -1.65 -18.21 -12.43
C PRO A 72 -3.00 -17.50 -12.31
N ARG A 73 -3.95 -18.13 -11.66
CA ARG A 73 -5.32 -17.65 -11.44
C ARG A 73 -5.45 -17.27 -9.98
N VAL A 74 -5.74 -16.01 -9.70
CA VAL A 74 -5.69 -15.47 -8.35
C VAL A 74 -6.97 -14.76 -7.99
N ILE A 75 -7.44 -14.97 -6.77
CA ILE A 75 -8.51 -14.19 -6.16
C ILE A 75 -7.89 -13.28 -5.11
N ASN A 76 -8.05 -11.96 -5.29
CA ASN A 76 -7.66 -10.94 -4.33
C ASN A 76 -8.87 -10.50 -3.51
N TYR A 77 -8.79 -10.61 -2.18
CA TYR A 77 -9.77 -10.04 -1.26
C TYR A 77 -9.21 -8.78 -0.61
N CYS A 78 -9.70 -7.62 -1.03
CA CYS A 78 -9.29 -6.33 -0.48
C CYS A 78 -9.91 -6.10 0.90
N ALA A 79 -9.15 -5.46 1.81
CA ALA A 79 -9.65 -5.06 3.13
C ALA A 79 -10.54 -3.82 3.05
N ASP A 80 -10.32 -2.95 2.08
CA ASP A 80 -11.01 -1.67 1.90
C ASP A 80 -11.09 -1.29 0.41
N GLN A 81 -11.62 -0.12 0.14
CA GLN A 81 -11.64 0.51 -1.20
C GLN A 81 -10.84 1.82 -1.20
N SER A 82 -9.84 1.91 -0.34
CA SER A 82 -8.99 3.08 -0.18
C SER A 82 -7.60 2.88 -0.79
N GLY A 83 -6.69 3.81 -0.49
CA GLY A 83 -5.31 3.78 -0.97
C GLY A 83 -4.61 2.43 -0.73
N CYS A 84 -4.84 1.81 0.44
CA CYS A 84 -4.19 0.54 0.78
C CYS A 84 -4.56 -0.60 -0.18
N ALA A 85 -5.86 -0.72 -0.51
CA ALA A 85 -6.30 -1.71 -1.49
C ALA A 85 -5.72 -1.45 -2.87
N PHE A 86 -5.63 -0.18 -3.29
CA PHE A 86 -5.04 0.17 -4.59
C PHE A 86 -3.57 -0.18 -4.66
N TRP A 87 -2.78 0.22 -3.68
CA TRP A 87 -1.34 -0.06 -3.65
C TRP A 87 -1.01 -1.54 -3.57
N ARG A 88 -1.81 -2.31 -2.82
CA ARG A 88 -1.48 -3.70 -2.51
C ARG A 88 -2.15 -4.72 -3.40
N MET A 89 -3.36 -4.45 -3.87
CA MET A 89 -4.23 -5.45 -4.49
C MET A 89 -4.69 -5.05 -5.89
N ILE A 90 -5.24 -3.82 -6.06
CA ILE A 90 -5.93 -3.42 -7.29
C ILE A 90 -4.93 -3.14 -8.39
N TRP A 91 -4.02 -2.16 -8.21
CA TRP A 91 -3.03 -1.84 -9.24
C TRP A 91 -2.11 -3.00 -9.59
N PRO A 92 -1.55 -3.78 -8.62
CA PRO A 92 -0.83 -4.99 -8.97
C PRO A 92 -1.67 -5.99 -9.76
N GLY A 93 -2.94 -6.17 -9.38
CA GLY A 93 -3.86 -7.06 -10.11
C GLY A 93 -4.12 -6.61 -11.54
N ASP A 94 -4.43 -5.33 -11.73
CA ASP A 94 -4.70 -4.74 -13.04
C ASP A 94 -3.48 -4.81 -13.97
N GLU A 95 -2.29 -4.49 -13.47
CA GLU A 95 -1.05 -4.55 -14.25
C GLU A 95 -0.65 -5.98 -14.60
N LEU A 96 -0.81 -6.94 -13.68
CA LEU A 96 -0.56 -8.35 -13.96
C LEU A 96 -1.50 -8.88 -15.06
N LEU A 97 -2.78 -8.51 -14.99
CA LEU A 97 -3.77 -8.89 -16.01
C LEU A 97 -3.45 -8.22 -17.36
N ALA A 98 -3.17 -6.92 -17.36
CA ALA A 98 -2.87 -6.16 -18.58
C ALA A 98 -1.59 -6.65 -19.30
N ASN A 99 -0.62 -7.16 -18.54
CA ASN A 99 0.65 -7.68 -19.05
C ASN A 99 0.66 -9.20 -19.25
N ASN A 100 -0.48 -9.88 -19.16
CA ASN A 100 -0.61 -11.33 -19.31
C ASN A 100 0.32 -12.12 -18.35
N ARG A 101 0.45 -11.67 -17.10
CA ARG A 101 1.27 -12.32 -16.06
C ARG A 101 0.44 -13.16 -15.12
N ALA A 102 -0.82 -12.81 -14.92
CA ALA A 102 -1.79 -13.55 -14.12
C ALA A 102 -3.21 -13.25 -14.56
N VAL A 103 -4.13 -14.15 -14.25
CA VAL A 103 -5.57 -13.91 -14.33
C VAL A 103 -6.07 -13.59 -12.93
N ILE A 104 -6.50 -12.36 -12.69
CA ILE A 104 -6.83 -11.86 -11.34
C ILE A 104 -8.29 -11.44 -11.26
N MET A 105 -8.96 -11.91 -10.21
CA MET A 105 -10.25 -11.43 -9.78
C MET A 105 -10.10 -10.71 -8.45
N THR A 106 -10.42 -9.41 -8.41
CA THR A 106 -10.35 -8.59 -7.21
C THR A 106 -11.74 -8.40 -6.61
N LEU A 107 -11.89 -8.74 -5.34
CA LEU A 107 -13.15 -8.70 -4.60
C LEU A 107 -12.99 -7.80 -3.37
N TYR A 108 -14.06 -7.03 -3.05
CA TYR A 108 -14.11 -6.15 -1.88
C TYR A 108 -14.87 -6.76 -0.71
N GLN A 109 -15.45 -7.93 -0.91
CA GLN A 109 -16.17 -8.66 0.11
C GLN A 109 -15.76 -10.12 0.06
N MET A 110 -15.68 -10.74 1.23
CA MET A 110 -15.47 -12.17 1.32
C MET A 110 -16.77 -12.88 0.89
N VAL A 111 -16.73 -13.45 -0.29
CA VAL A 111 -17.82 -14.29 -0.82
C VAL A 111 -17.30 -15.68 -1.08
N THR A 112 -18.08 -16.67 -0.75
CA THR A 112 -17.78 -18.05 -1.10
C THR A 112 -18.11 -18.25 -2.58
N LEU A 113 -17.10 -18.55 -3.38
CA LEU A 113 -17.24 -18.67 -4.83
C LEU A 113 -17.56 -20.10 -5.28
N GLY A 114 -17.80 -21.02 -4.34
CA GLY A 114 -18.20 -22.39 -4.63
C GLY A 114 -17.23 -23.11 -5.57
N GLN A 115 -17.76 -23.57 -6.70
CA GLN A 115 -16.99 -24.34 -7.71
C GLN A 115 -15.87 -23.55 -8.41
N PHE A 116 -15.80 -22.21 -8.24
CA PHE A 116 -14.71 -21.42 -8.83
C PHE A 116 -13.35 -21.68 -8.20
N TYR A 117 -13.30 -22.12 -6.95
CA TYR A 117 -12.05 -22.51 -6.34
C TYR A 117 -11.36 -23.67 -7.06
N GLY A 118 -12.13 -24.52 -7.79
CA GLY A 118 -11.58 -25.62 -8.57
C GLY A 118 -10.59 -25.23 -9.68
N GLY A 119 -10.54 -23.97 -10.05
CA GLY A 119 -9.68 -23.50 -11.14
C GLY A 119 -8.63 -22.46 -10.74
N ILE A 120 -8.44 -22.17 -9.44
CA ILE A 120 -7.52 -21.14 -8.99
C ILE A 120 -6.19 -21.70 -8.50
N ASP A 121 -5.16 -20.87 -8.52
CA ASP A 121 -3.80 -21.18 -8.08
C ASP A 121 -3.48 -20.51 -6.73
N ALA A 122 -4.08 -19.33 -6.44
CA ALA A 122 -3.90 -18.64 -5.17
C ALA A 122 -5.10 -17.79 -4.76
N VAL A 123 -5.24 -17.60 -3.46
CA VAL A 123 -6.10 -16.58 -2.83
C VAL A 123 -5.22 -15.66 -2.01
N ARG A 124 -5.33 -14.34 -2.22
CA ARG A 124 -4.61 -13.31 -1.46
C ARG A 124 -5.59 -12.49 -0.65
N LEU A 125 -5.34 -12.35 0.64
CA LEU A 125 -6.28 -11.84 1.65
C LEU A 125 -5.66 -10.67 2.39
N GLN A 126 -6.15 -9.44 2.14
CA GLN A 126 -5.59 -8.24 2.73
C GLN A 126 -6.14 -7.97 4.13
N ARG A 127 -5.25 -7.79 5.13
CA ARG A 127 -5.54 -7.37 6.52
C ARG A 127 -6.64 -8.17 7.23
N GLN A 128 -6.77 -9.45 6.94
CA GLN A 128 -7.72 -10.27 7.65
C GLN A 128 -7.27 -10.48 9.10
N CYS A 129 -8.12 -10.15 10.08
CA CYS A 129 -7.75 -10.17 11.50
C CYS A 129 -8.93 -10.44 12.47
N THR A 130 -10.16 -10.50 11.96
CA THR A 130 -11.35 -10.75 12.78
C THR A 130 -11.70 -12.23 12.86
N GLU A 131 -12.52 -12.61 13.84
CA GLU A 131 -12.97 -14.00 13.98
C GLU A 131 -13.72 -14.54 12.74
N PRO A 132 -14.69 -13.82 12.14
CA PRO A 132 -15.31 -14.29 10.89
C PRO A 132 -14.30 -14.47 9.76
N GLN A 133 -13.25 -13.64 9.70
CA GLN A 133 -12.20 -13.75 8.71
C GLN A 133 -11.30 -14.97 8.96
N LEU A 134 -11.03 -15.30 10.22
CA LEU A 134 -10.35 -16.54 10.59
C LEU A 134 -11.15 -17.76 10.13
N GLU A 135 -12.46 -17.79 10.38
CA GLU A 135 -13.31 -18.88 9.94
C GLU A 135 -13.35 -19.01 8.40
N PHE A 136 -13.33 -17.87 7.70
CA PHE A 136 -13.22 -17.88 6.24
C PHE A 136 -11.88 -18.45 5.75
N ILE A 137 -10.77 -18.13 6.41
CA ILE A 137 -9.45 -18.69 6.07
C ILE A 137 -9.40 -20.21 6.34
N LYS A 138 -9.97 -20.68 7.46
CA LYS A 138 -10.13 -22.11 7.73
C LYS A 138 -10.94 -22.82 6.65
N PHE A 139 -12.04 -22.19 6.22
CA PHE A 139 -12.85 -22.69 5.11
C PHE A 139 -12.03 -22.81 3.82
N LEU A 140 -11.28 -21.77 3.44
CA LEU A 140 -10.43 -21.78 2.25
C LEU A 140 -9.37 -22.89 2.32
N ARG A 141 -8.76 -23.11 3.49
CA ARG A 141 -7.81 -24.20 3.69
C ARG A 141 -8.45 -25.57 3.48
N ASN A 142 -9.62 -25.78 4.07
CA ASN A 142 -10.36 -27.04 3.88
C ASN A 142 -10.71 -27.27 2.39
N VAL A 143 -11.15 -26.23 1.67
CA VAL A 143 -11.42 -26.31 0.23
C VAL A 143 -10.15 -26.65 -0.55
N SER A 144 -9.03 -25.97 -0.27
CA SER A 144 -7.75 -26.25 -0.93
C SER A 144 -7.27 -27.67 -0.68
N ASP A 145 -7.38 -28.18 0.54
CA ASP A 145 -6.98 -29.54 0.91
C ASP A 145 -7.87 -30.59 0.23
N GLN A 146 -9.18 -30.38 0.16
CA GLN A 146 -10.09 -31.25 -0.57
C GLN A 146 -9.77 -31.28 -2.09
N MET A 147 -9.47 -30.12 -2.66
CA MET A 147 -9.03 -30.04 -4.06
C MET A 147 -7.74 -30.81 -4.28
N LYS A 148 -6.76 -30.65 -3.37
CA LYS A 148 -5.49 -31.37 -3.43
C LYS A 148 -5.70 -32.88 -3.38
N GLN A 149 -6.61 -33.37 -2.55
CA GLN A 149 -6.97 -34.79 -2.49
C GLN A 149 -7.62 -35.30 -3.79
N GLN A 150 -8.48 -34.47 -4.43
CA GLN A 150 -9.24 -34.87 -5.62
C GLN A 150 -8.45 -34.73 -6.92
N THR A 151 -7.59 -33.71 -7.02
CA THR A 151 -6.93 -33.31 -8.28
C THR A 151 -5.41 -33.37 -8.22
N GLY A 152 -4.83 -33.65 -7.06
CA GLY A 152 -3.38 -33.59 -6.82
C GLY A 152 -2.86 -32.16 -6.58
N LYS A 153 -3.68 -31.11 -6.79
CA LYS A 153 -3.29 -29.70 -6.64
C LYS A 153 -4.34 -28.92 -5.85
N GLY A 154 -3.91 -28.26 -4.77
CA GLY A 154 -4.69 -27.24 -4.07
C GLY A 154 -4.25 -25.84 -4.49
N PHE A 155 -4.93 -24.80 -3.98
CA PHE A 155 -4.51 -23.42 -4.17
C PHE A 155 -3.77 -22.89 -2.92
N ARG A 156 -2.95 -21.89 -3.13
CA ARG A 156 -2.21 -21.21 -2.04
C ARG A 156 -3.10 -20.17 -1.36
N ILE A 157 -2.89 -19.99 -0.07
CA ILE A 157 -3.54 -18.95 0.73
C ILE A 157 -2.48 -18.01 1.23
N ILE A 158 -2.54 -16.73 0.81
CA ILE A 158 -1.55 -15.70 1.09
C ILE A 158 -2.20 -14.61 1.93
N TRP A 159 -1.66 -14.38 3.14
CA TRP A 159 -2.08 -13.27 3.98
C TRP A 159 -1.28 -12.03 3.63
N GLU A 160 -1.96 -10.93 3.31
CA GLU A 160 -1.35 -9.67 2.93
C GLU A 160 -1.54 -8.62 4.01
N VAL A 161 -0.48 -7.90 4.41
CA VAL A 161 -0.59 -6.82 5.37
C VAL A 161 0.42 -5.71 5.08
N ASP A 162 -0.05 -4.46 5.11
CA ASP A 162 0.71 -3.26 4.79
C ASP A 162 0.87 -2.28 5.98
N ASP A 163 0.30 -2.64 7.14
CA ASP A 163 0.45 -1.91 8.40
C ASP A 163 0.48 -2.89 9.59
N ILE A 164 0.99 -2.47 10.75
CA ILE A 164 0.89 -3.30 11.96
C ILE A 164 -0.58 -3.32 12.41
N VAL A 165 -1.18 -4.51 12.43
CA VAL A 165 -2.52 -4.75 12.96
C VAL A 165 -2.48 -5.46 14.33
N CYS A 166 -1.34 -6.06 14.67
CA CYS A 166 -1.11 -6.73 15.95
C CYS A 166 0.39 -6.89 16.26
N PRO A 167 0.80 -6.94 17.54
CA PRO A 167 -0.06 -6.66 18.70
C PRO A 167 -0.39 -5.16 18.82
N ALA A 168 -1.54 -4.84 19.40
CA ALA A 168 -2.02 -3.46 19.53
C ALA A 168 -1.10 -2.55 20.35
N VAL A 169 -0.26 -3.10 21.23
CA VAL A 169 0.73 -2.36 22.01
C VAL A 169 1.76 -1.62 21.13
N ASP A 170 2.03 -2.14 19.93
CA ASP A 170 2.97 -1.53 18.99
C ASP A 170 2.32 -0.48 18.08
N ILE A 171 0.98 -0.30 18.18
CA ILE A 171 0.24 0.75 17.48
C ILE A 171 0.19 1.98 18.38
N PRO A 172 0.60 3.17 17.91
CA PRO A 172 0.63 4.38 18.74
C PRO A 172 -0.77 4.80 19.20
N ASP A 173 -0.87 5.39 20.40
CA ASP A 173 -2.15 5.83 21.00
C ASP A 173 -2.84 6.93 20.19
N TYR A 174 -2.11 7.73 19.46
CA TYR A 174 -2.68 8.75 18.57
C TYR A 174 -3.32 8.18 17.32
N ASN A 175 -2.97 6.95 16.93
CA ASN A 175 -3.49 6.35 15.70
C ASN A 175 -4.94 5.93 15.90
N VAL A 176 -5.84 6.51 15.11
CA VAL A 176 -7.29 6.24 15.20
C VAL A 176 -7.64 4.78 14.92
N CYS A 177 -6.77 4.04 14.26
CA CYS A 177 -6.98 2.62 13.99
C CYS A 177 -6.67 1.73 15.19
N LYS A 178 -5.98 2.24 16.23
CA LYS A 178 -5.61 1.43 17.40
C LYS A 178 -6.80 0.76 18.05
N THR A 179 -7.90 1.50 18.24
CA THR A 179 -9.11 0.97 18.86
C THR A 179 -9.75 -0.19 18.12
N ALA A 180 -9.51 -0.28 16.79
CA ALA A 180 -9.99 -1.40 15.99
C ALA A 180 -9.19 -2.70 16.22
N PHE A 181 -8.00 -2.58 16.79
CA PHE A 181 -7.07 -3.68 17.03
C PHE A 181 -6.77 -3.92 18.52
N GLU A 182 -7.45 -3.17 19.41
CA GLU A 182 -7.27 -3.32 20.86
C GLU A 182 -7.66 -4.71 21.38
N GLY A 183 -6.93 -5.16 22.39
CA GLY A 183 -7.14 -6.43 23.06
C GLY A 183 -6.45 -7.61 22.36
N ASP A 184 -6.50 -8.76 23.04
CA ASP A 184 -5.80 -9.96 22.58
C ASP A 184 -6.54 -10.70 21.45
N THR A 185 -7.79 -10.38 21.20
CA THR A 185 -8.62 -11.11 20.22
C THR A 185 -8.05 -11.01 18.81
N VAL A 186 -7.68 -9.80 18.36
CA VAL A 186 -7.08 -9.61 17.01
C VAL A 186 -5.74 -10.34 16.92
N TYR A 187 -4.90 -10.19 17.93
CA TYR A 187 -3.60 -10.87 17.96
C TYR A 187 -3.76 -12.40 17.91
N ASN A 188 -4.66 -12.95 18.72
CA ASN A 188 -4.92 -14.39 18.78
C ASN A 188 -5.50 -14.91 17.45
N ASN A 189 -6.42 -14.16 16.83
CA ASN A 189 -6.98 -14.51 15.54
C ASN A 189 -5.90 -14.55 14.46
N VAL A 190 -5.05 -13.51 14.36
CA VAL A 190 -3.98 -13.46 13.35
C VAL A 190 -2.96 -14.58 13.59
N LYS A 191 -2.58 -14.84 14.85
CA LYS A 191 -1.68 -15.93 15.20
C LYS A 191 -2.27 -17.30 14.81
N GLU A 192 -3.57 -17.50 15.03
CA GLU A 192 -4.27 -18.71 14.61
C GLU A 192 -4.34 -18.82 13.09
N MET A 193 -4.61 -17.71 12.37
CA MET A 193 -4.63 -17.67 10.89
C MET A 193 -3.34 -18.17 10.27
N MET A 194 -2.18 -17.91 10.91
CA MET A 194 -0.85 -18.35 10.40
C MET A 194 -0.74 -19.87 10.26
N LYS A 195 -1.59 -20.64 10.93
CA LYS A 195 -1.63 -22.11 10.77
C LYS A 195 -2.28 -22.57 9.46
N TYR A 196 -3.07 -21.68 8.83
CA TYR A 196 -3.89 -22.01 7.66
C TYR A 196 -3.42 -21.31 6.38
N VAL A 197 -2.48 -20.36 6.48
CA VAL A 197 -1.89 -19.68 5.33
C VAL A 197 -0.58 -20.33 4.90
N ASP A 198 -0.27 -20.24 3.62
CA ASP A 198 0.97 -20.78 3.08
C ASP A 198 2.11 -19.76 3.16
N GLU A 199 1.77 -18.47 3.10
CA GLU A 199 2.70 -17.38 3.09
C GLU A 199 2.03 -16.06 3.54
N ALA A 200 2.82 -15.13 4.07
CA ALA A 200 2.41 -13.76 4.30
C ALA A 200 3.22 -12.80 3.41
N THR A 201 2.61 -11.67 3.02
CA THR A 201 3.31 -10.58 2.33
C THR A 201 3.22 -9.30 3.13
N VAL A 202 4.34 -8.56 3.19
CA VAL A 202 4.49 -7.31 3.94
C VAL A 202 5.21 -6.26 3.10
N VAL A 203 5.19 -4.99 3.54
CA VAL A 203 5.74 -3.87 2.75
C VAL A 203 7.21 -3.58 3.01
N SER A 204 7.77 -4.02 4.14
CA SER A 204 9.13 -3.68 4.55
C SER A 204 9.80 -4.81 5.33
N GLU A 205 11.13 -4.79 5.34
CA GLU A 205 11.93 -5.73 6.13
C GLU A 205 11.64 -5.58 7.64
N HIS A 206 11.47 -4.36 8.12
CA HIS A 206 11.14 -4.12 9.53
C HIS A 206 9.80 -4.77 9.90
N MET A 207 8.78 -4.68 9.04
CA MET A 207 7.50 -5.35 9.24
C MET A 207 7.64 -6.88 9.20
N ARG A 208 8.49 -7.43 8.31
CA ARG A 208 8.79 -8.87 8.28
C ARG A 208 9.34 -9.33 9.62
N GLN A 209 10.33 -8.62 10.17
CA GLN A 209 10.94 -8.96 11.47
C GLN A 209 9.92 -8.82 12.61
N HIS A 210 9.06 -7.77 12.55
CA HIS A 210 7.99 -7.59 13.52
C HIS A 210 7.06 -8.80 13.57
N TYR A 211 6.47 -9.20 12.44
CA TYR A 211 5.54 -10.32 12.40
C TYR A 211 6.21 -11.67 12.65
N LYS A 212 7.44 -11.86 12.18
CA LYS A 212 8.24 -13.05 12.54
C LYS A 212 8.39 -13.18 14.05
N LYS A 213 8.76 -12.10 14.73
CA LYS A 213 8.94 -12.07 16.19
C LYS A 213 7.63 -12.35 16.94
N HIS A 214 6.54 -11.70 16.54
CA HIS A 214 5.29 -11.75 17.31
C HIS A 214 4.42 -12.96 16.97
N LEU A 215 4.38 -13.39 15.73
CA LEU A 215 3.52 -14.51 15.30
C LEU A 215 4.27 -15.85 15.29
N GLY A 216 5.62 -15.85 15.30
CA GLY A 216 6.41 -17.06 15.13
C GLY A 216 6.25 -17.68 13.73
N PHE A 217 5.96 -16.86 12.72
CA PHE A 217 5.74 -17.28 11.35
C PHE A 217 6.88 -16.79 10.45
N ASP A 218 7.57 -17.73 9.79
CA ASP A 218 8.79 -17.44 9.04
C ASP A 218 8.58 -17.24 7.53
N LYS A 219 7.42 -17.69 7.01
CA LYS A 219 7.13 -17.62 5.57
C LYS A 219 6.56 -16.25 5.19
N ILE A 220 7.39 -15.22 5.29
CA ILE A 220 7.00 -13.83 5.03
C ILE A 220 7.88 -13.26 3.93
N THR A 221 7.25 -12.86 2.82
CA THR A 221 7.89 -12.19 1.68
C THR A 221 7.67 -10.69 1.77
N VAL A 222 8.73 -9.92 1.56
CA VAL A 222 8.64 -8.46 1.45
C VAL A 222 8.33 -8.11 0.00
N ILE A 223 7.21 -7.42 -0.20
CA ILE A 223 6.84 -6.80 -1.48
C ILE A 223 6.56 -5.34 -1.18
N PRO A 224 7.45 -4.41 -1.55
CA PRO A 224 7.25 -2.97 -1.39
C PRO A 224 5.98 -2.46 -2.07
N ASN A 225 5.59 -1.23 -1.77
CA ASN A 225 4.54 -0.56 -2.52
C ASN A 225 5.10 -0.05 -3.84
N TYR A 226 4.53 -0.50 -4.95
CA TYR A 226 4.91 -0.09 -6.29
C TYR A 226 3.84 0.80 -6.92
N ALA A 227 4.27 1.93 -7.47
CA ALA A 227 3.40 2.91 -8.12
C ALA A 227 3.11 2.52 -9.58
N PRO A 228 1.87 2.65 -10.06
CA PRO A 228 1.58 2.47 -11.47
C PRO A 228 2.23 3.60 -12.29
N LYS A 229 2.65 3.30 -13.51
CA LYS A 229 3.29 4.27 -14.41
C LYS A 229 2.44 5.52 -14.69
N SER A 230 1.13 5.42 -14.54
CA SER A 230 0.20 6.54 -14.67
C SER A 230 0.42 7.66 -13.64
N TRP A 231 1.13 7.37 -12.54
CA TRP A 231 1.48 8.35 -11.51
C TRP A 231 2.61 9.30 -11.94
N ILE A 232 3.42 8.89 -12.91
CA ILE A 232 4.53 9.72 -13.40
C ILE A 232 3.98 10.99 -14.04
N ASP A 233 4.46 12.15 -13.56
CA ASP A 233 4.21 13.41 -14.24
C ASP A 233 4.93 13.45 -15.59
N ARG A 234 4.15 13.46 -16.66
CA ARG A 234 4.68 13.52 -18.04
C ARG A 234 5.13 14.92 -18.44
N GLY A 235 4.70 15.94 -17.68
CA GLY A 235 5.13 17.32 -17.86
C GLY A 235 6.41 17.66 -17.08
N TYR A 236 7.02 16.69 -16.40
CA TYR A 236 8.27 16.87 -15.69
C TYR A 236 9.42 17.08 -16.68
N ASP A 237 9.81 18.33 -16.86
CA ASP A 237 10.99 18.70 -17.64
C ASP A 237 11.79 19.81 -16.93
N GLU A 238 13.06 20.00 -17.33
CA GLU A 238 13.93 21.01 -16.74
C GLU A 238 13.38 22.43 -16.88
N LYS A 239 12.73 22.75 -17.99
CA LYS A 239 12.18 24.08 -18.25
C LYS A 239 11.02 24.40 -17.30
N GLN A 240 10.19 23.42 -16.98
CA GLN A 240 9.11 23.58 -16.01
C GLN A 240 9.67 23.74 -14.61
N LEU A 241 10.66 22.93 -14.21
CA LEU A 241 11.31 23.03 -12.90
C LEU A 241 12.01 24.38 -12.72
N ARG A 242 12.72 24.88 -13.74
CA ARG A 242 13.33 26.19 -13.72
C ARG A 242 12.29 27.32 -13.58
N ARG A 243 11.16 27.24 -14.29
CA ARG A 243 10.04 28.20 -14.13
C ARG A 243 9.47 28.14 -12.72
N LYS A 244 9.33 26.95 -12.18
CA LYS A 244 8.80 26.74 -10.83
C LYS A 244 9.75 27.34 -9.78
N TYR A 245 11.04 27.08 -9.87
CA TYR A 245 12.04 27.66 -8.97
C TYR A 245 12.06 29.19 -9.04
N ASN A 246 11.96 29.77 -10.23
CA ASN A 246 12.04 31.21 -10.46
C ASN A 246 10.68 31.92 -10.35
N ARG A 247 9.61 31.25 -9.91
CA ARG A 247 8.32 31.90 -9.70
C ARG A 247 8.40 32.94 -8.58
N LYS A 248 7.56 33.96 -8.66
CA LYS A 248 7.43 34.95 -7.59
C LYS A 248 6.69 34.36 -6.39
N GLY A 249 7.10 34.73 -5.20
CA GLY A 249 6.47 34.31 -3.95
C GLY A 249 7.41 33.47 -3.08
N LYS A 250 6.86 32.96 -1.99
CA LYS A 250 7.59 32.08 -1.10
C LYS A 250 7.60 30.65 -1.63
N PRO A 251 8.64 29.87 -1.30
CA PRO A 251 8.61 28.44 -1.56
C PRO A 251 7.43 27.78 -0.85
N ARG A 252 6.80 26.82 -1.52
CA ARG A 252 5.62 26.08 -1.04
C ARG A 252 6.05 24.72 -0.50
N VAL A 253 5.78 24.48 0.79
CA VAL A 253 6.13 23.24 1.49
C VAL A 253 4.88 22.40 1.75
N LEU A 254 4.85 21.20 1.22
CA LEU A 254 3.70 20.28 1.31
C LEU A 254 3.87 19.25 2.43
N TYR A 255 2.78 19.00 3.13
CA TYR A 255 2.52 17.70 3.74
C TYR A 255 1.27 17.07 3.13
N ALA A 256 1.38 15.81 2.69
CA ALA A 256 0.23 15.04 2.21
C ALA A 256 0.07 13.78 3.06
N GLY A 257 -1.12 13.55 3.61
CA GLY A 257 -1.38 12.36 4.43
C GLY A 257 -2.76 12.32 5.07
N SER A 258 -3.12 11.13 5.55
CA SER A 258 -4.40 10.88 6.21
C SER A 258 -4.40 11.28 7.69
N GLY A 259 -5.59 11.27 8.29
CA GLY A 259 -5.77 11.54 9.72
C GLY A 259 -5.15 10.49 10.67
N THR A 260 -4.72 9.34 10.13
CA THR A 260 -4.05 8.29 10.94
C THR A 260 -2.67 8.70 11.46
N HIS A 261 -2.10 9.78 10.94
CA HIS A 261 -0.82 10.35 11.37
C HIS A 261 -0.96 11.36 12.52
N PHE A 262 -2.18 11.72 12.91
CA PHE A 262 -2.43 12.80 13.85
C PHE A 262 -3.27 12.37 15.04
N ASP A 263 -3.01 12.98 16.19
CA ASP A 263 -3.88 12.92 17.37
C ASP A 263 -5.13 13.80 17.14
N VAL A 264 -6.06 13.30 16.34
CA VAL A 264 -7.29 14.02 15.97
C VAL A 264 -8.22 14.26 17.17
N THR A 265 -8.00 13.57 18.29
CA THR A 265 -8.80 13.68 19.51
C THR A 265 -8.10 14.41 20.65
N ASN A 266 -6.84 14.80 20.44
CA ASN A 266 -5.95 15.41 21.42
C ASN A 266 -5.80 14.58 22.72
N LYS A 267 -5.90 13.26 22.63
CA LYS A 267 -5.74 12.34 23.78
C LYS A 267 -4.31 12.27 24.29
N THR A 268 -3.33 12.45 23.40
CA THR A 268 -1.90 12.29 23.73
C THR A 268 -1.18 13.62 23.94
N GLY A 269 -1.88 14.76 23.83
CA GLY A 269 -1.26 16.09 23.87
C GLY A 269 -0.31 16.32 22.66
N GLN A 270 -0.69 15.81 21.49
CA GLN A 270 0.07 15.90 20.23
C GLN A 270 1.40 15.12 20.20
N LYS A 271 1.46 14.01 20.87
CA LYS A 271 2.54 13.01 20.66
C LYS A 271 2.27 12.19 19.40
N ASP A 272 1.94 12.86 18.29
CA ASP A 272 1.69 12.28 16.98
C ASP A 272 2.90 12.46 16.04
N ASP A 273 2.77 12.08 14.78
CA ASP A 273 3.88 12.17 13.81
C ASP A 273 4.41 13.59 13.60
N PHE A 274 3.65 14.62 13.99
CA PHE A 274 4.06 16.03 13.94
C PHE A 274 4.53 16.59 15.28
N GLY A 275 4.38 15.88 16.38
CA GLY A 275 4.63 16.40 17.72
C GLY A 275 6.00 17.06 17.90
N HIS A 276 7.01 16.58 17.21
CA HIS A 276 8.38 17.12 17.29
C HIS A 276 8.70 18.25 16.28
N VAL A 277 7.83 18.51 15.30
CA VAL A 277 8.05 19.56 14.27
C VAL A 277 6.98 20.65 14.28
N VAL A 278 5.82 20.43 14.90
CA VAL A 278 4.65 21.31 14.79
C VAL A 278 4.91 22.72 15.33
N ASP A 279 5.62 22.85 16.44
CA ASP A 279 5.88 24.16 17.07
C ASP A 279 6.87 24.98 16.21
N ALA A 280 7.82 24.34 15.54
CA ALA A 280 8.72 25.01 14.60
C ALA A 280 7.98 25.48 13.33
N ILE A 281 6.99 24.70 12.85
CA ILE A 281 6.12 25.12 11.75
C ILE A 281 5.25 26.33 12.17
N ILE A 282 4.71 26.33 13.39
CA ILE A 282 3.96 27.49 13.94
C ILE A 282 4.85 28.73 14.00
N LYS A 283 6.09 28.58 14.45
CA LYS A 283 7.06 29.68 14.48
C LYS A 283 7.31 30.24 13.09
N ASP A 284 7.49 29.37 12.08
CA ASP A 284 7.66 29.85 10.70
C ASP A 284 6.42 30.59 10.20
N ILE A 285 5.22 30.08 10.42
CA ILE A 285 3.96 30.72 9.99
C ILE A 285 3.79 32.10 10.63
N THR A 286 4.10 32.24 11.91
CA THR A 286 3.80 33.44 12.71
C THR A 286 4.90 34.48 12.71
N ILE A 287 6.17 34.05 12.74
CA ILE A 287 7.34 34.90 12.95
C ILE A 287 8.22 34.96 11.70
N ASP A 288 8.79 33.82 11.31
CA ASP A 288 9.83 33.77 10.27
C ASP A 288 9.25 33.97 8.86
N LYS A 289 8.02 33.50 8.64
CA LYS A 289 7.22 33.66 7.40
C LYS A 289 7.99 33.31 6.13
N LYS A 290 8.79 32.25 6.20
CA LYS A 290 9.72 31.87 5.16
C LYS A 290 9.06 31.07 4.06
N TYR A 291 8.09 30.22 4.41
CA TYR A 291 7.40 29.31 3.50
C TYR A 291 5.90 29.56 3.44
N ASP A 292 5.27 29.12 2.34
CA ASP A 292 3.83 28.91 2.25
C ASP A 292 3.56 27.41 2.49
N TRP A 293 2.84 27.12 3.57
CA TRP A 293 2.54 25.75 3.97
C TRP A 293 1.30 25.23 3.28
N VAL A 294 1.41 24.04 2.68
CA VAL A 294 0.30 23.34 2.01
C VAL A 294 0.06 22.01 2.71
N PHE A 295 -1.17 21.77 3.13
CA PHE A 295 -1.58 20.49 3.72
C PHE A 295 -2.65 19.83 2.86
N PHE A 296 -2.45 18.57 2.54
CA PHE A 296 -3.35 17.78 1.71
C PHE A 296 -3.81 16.52 2.45
N GLY A 297 -5.14 16.38 2.61
CA GLY A 297 -5.80 15.29 3.31
C GLY A 297 -6.12 15.60 4.76
N ALA A 298 -5.13 15.71 5.62
CA ALA A 298 -5.30 16.05 7.02
C ALA A 298 -4.16 16.96 7.54
N LEU A 299 -4.36 17.55 8.73
CA LEU A 299 -3.35 18.38 9.40
C LEU A 299 -3.48 18.27 10.94
N PRO A 300 -2.40 18.54 11.69
CA PRO A 300 -2.41 18.54 13.15
C PRO A 300 -3.44 19.54 13.73
N MET A 301 -4.02 19.20 14.87
CA MET A 301 -5.03 20.06 15.53
C MET A 301 -4.51 21.48 15.80
N LYS A 302 -3.27 21.64 16.28
CA LYS A 302 -2.64 22.94 16.53
C LYS A 302 -2.56 23.84 15.30
N LEU A 303 -2.48 23.25 14.10
CA LEU A 303 -2.32 24.00 12.85
C LEU A 303 -3.66 24.47 12.26
N LYS A 304 -4.79 23.92 12.67
CA LYS A 304 -6.11 24.27 12.12
C LYS A 304 -6.44 25.76 12.17
N GLN A 305 -6.01 26.46 13.21
CA GLN A 305 -6.24 27.90 13.37
C GLN A 305 -5.52 28.78 12.33
N PHE A 306 -4.54 28.23 11.62
CA PHE A 306 -3.75 28.93 10.60
C PHE A 306 -4.23 28.69 9.18
N ILE A 307 -5.30 27.89 8.98
CA ILE A 307 -5.90 27.71 7.65
C ILE A 307 -6.37 29.09 7.13
N GLY A 308 -5.93 29.45 5.92
CA GLY A 308 -6.16 30.77 5.32
C GLY A 308 -5.31 31.89 5.90
N LYS A 309 -4.41 31.59 6.88
CA LYS A 309 -3.52 32.56 7.56
C LYS A 309 -2.06 32.09 7.54
N GLY A 310 -1.62 31.49 6.47
CA GLY A 310 -0.29 30.92 6.29
C GLY A 310 -0.30 29.41 5.99
N ILE A 311 -1.47 28.79 6.05
CA ILE A 311 -1.71 27.42 5.60
C ILE A 311 -2.78 27.39 4.51
N GLU A 312 -2.44 26.81 3.38
CA GLU A 312 -3.38 26.36 2.34
C GLU A 312 -3.76 24.90 2.66
N PHE A 313 -5.05 24.62 2.75
CA PHE A 313 -5.54 23.29 3.10
C PHE A 313 -6.41 22.72 1.97
N HIS A 314 -6.06 21.50 1.54
CA HIS A 314 -6.84 20.72 0.59
C HIS A 314 -7.40 19.49 1.29
N PRO A 315 -8.72 19.23 1.19
CA PRO A 315 -9.31 18.04 1.78
C PRO A 315 -8.90 16.77 1.03
N TRP A 316 -9.14 15.63 1.64
CA TRP A 316 -8.92 14.33 1.04
C TRP A 316 -9.67 14.19 -0.30
N CYS A 317 -9.06 13.52 -1.26
CA CYS A 317 -9.66 13.19 -2.54
C CYS A 317 -9.56 11.68 -2.84
N SER A 318 -10.18 11.25 -3.94
CA SER A 318 -9.99 9.89 -4.43
C SER A 318 -8.53 9.61 -4.74
N ILE A 319 -8.07 8.39 -4.48
CA ILE A 319 -6.71 7.95 -4.83
C ILE A 319 -6.44 8.04 -6.34
N LEU A 320 -7.48 7.95 -7.17
CA LEU A 320 -7.39 8.09 -8.62
C LEU A 320 -7.16 9.55 -9.06
N ASP A 321 -7.66 10.51 -8.29
CA ASP A 321 -7.48 11.95 -8.56
C ASP A 321 -6.20 12.50 -7.88
N TYR A 322 -5.68 11.77 -6.89
CA TYR A 322 -4.60 12.22 -6.03
C TYR A 322 -3.33 12.68 -6.78
N PRO A 323 -2.80 11.93 -7.79
CA PRO A 323 -1.61 12.38 -8.52
C PRO A 323 -1.82 13.70 -9.26
N GLN A 324 -3.01 13.89 -9.86
CA GLN A 324 -3.35 15.13 -10.53
C GLN A 324 -3.47 16.29 -9.54
N LYS A 325 -4.16 16.08 -8.41
CA LYS A 325 -4.29 17.09 -7.36
C LYS A 325 -2.94 17.50 -6.79
N LEU A 326 -2.05 16.53 -6.60
CA LEU A 326 -0.69 16.80 -6.12
C LEU A 326 0.09 17.71 -7.10
N ARG A 327 -0.04 17.50 -8.41
CA ARG A 327 0.54 18.38 -9.45
C ARG A 327 -0.07 19.79 -9.42
N GLU A 328 -1.38 19.89 -9.31
CA GLU A 328 -2.13 21.17 -9.32
C GLU A 328 -1.73 22.08 -8.14
N MET A 329 -1.25 21.52 -7.03
CA MET A 329 -0.81 22.30 -5.87
C MET A 329 0.49 23.07 -6.11
N ASP A 330 1.25 22.75 -7.13
CA ASP A 330 2.49 23.44 -7.52
C ASP A 330 3.46 23.69 -6.35
N VAL A 331 3.74 22.65 -5.56
CA VAL A 331 4.59 22.71 -4.36
C VAL A 331 6.06 22.43 -4.70
N ASP A 332 7.00 23.05 -3.96
CA ASP A 332 8.42 22.96 -4.25
C ASP A 332 9.09 21.79 -3.54
N VAL A 333 8.72 21.55 -2.29
CA VAL A 333 9.27 20.50 -1.43
C VAL A 333 8.16 19.88 -0.63
N SER A 334 8.22 18.59 -0.36
CA SER A 334 7.35 17.92 0.61
C SER A 334 8.10 17.58 1.89
N ILE A 335 7.38 17.38 2.98
CA ILE A 335 7.90 16.85 4.24
C ILE A 335 7.19 15.57 4.63
N ALA A 336 7.92 14.66 5.30
CA ALA A 336 7.38 13.39 5.79
C ALA A 336 7.87 13.11 7.22
N PRO A 337 7.38 13.87 8.23
CA PRO A 337 7.69 13.58 9.62
C PRO A 337 6.97 12.31 10.09
N LEU A 338 7.64 11.53 10.93
CA LEU A 338 7.12 10.34 11.60
C LEU A 338 7.69 10.24 13.01
N GLN A 339 6.93 9.68 13.94
CA GLN A 339 7.43 9.27 15.25
C GLN A 339 8.33 8.04 15.12
N ASN A 340 9.42 8.00 15.87
CA ASN A 340 10.29 6.83 15.90
C ASN A 340 9.73 5.74 16.83
N ASN A 341 8.85 4.89 16.31
CA ASN A 341 8.26 3.75 17.00
C ASN A 341 8.15 2.54 16.06
N ALA A 342 7.81 1.36 16.59
CA ALA A 342 7.72 0.11 15.81
C ALA A 342 6.74 0.23 14.63
N PHE A 343 5.60 0.87 14.85
CA PHE A 343 4.58 1.08 13.83
C PHE A 343 5.12 1.91 12.64
N SER A 344 5.73 3.05 12.94
CA SER A 344 6.27 3.95 11.91
C SER A 344 7.46 3.36 11.16
N ARG A 345 8.34 2.62 11.86
CA ARG A 345 9.46 1.90 11.24
C ARG A 345 8.99 0.84 10.23
N SER A 346 7.82 0.24 10.49
CA SER A 346 7.24 -0.81 9.64
C SER A 346 6.55 -0.29 8.40
N LYS A 347 6.33 1.03 8.27
CA LYS A 347 5.66 1.63 7.11
C LYS A 347 6.45 1.45 5.81
N ALA A 348 5.76 1.72 4.70
CA ALA A 348 6.39 1.83 3.39
C ALA A 348 6.89 3.26 3.13
N ASN A 349 7.80 3.40 2.16
CA ASN A 349 8.35 4.67 1.68
C ASN A 349 7.40 5.47 0.77
N ILE A 350 6.11 5.23 0.89
CA ILE A 350 5.07 5.71 -0.04
C ILE A 350 5.08 7.23 -0.22
N LYS A 351 5.33 8.01 0.84
CA LYS A 351 5.41 9.49 0.74
C LYS A 351 6.56 9.97 -0.14
N LEU A 352 7.68 9.24 -0.12
CA LEU A 352 8.84 9.53 -0.99
C LEU A 352 8.50 9.21 -2.44
N THR A 353 7.88 8.05 -2.66
CA THR A 353 7.51 7.57 -3.99
C THR A 353 6.42 8.46 -4.61
N GLU A 354 5.37 8.79 -3.87
CA GLU A 354 4.29 9.67 -4.34
C GLU A 354 4.80 11.05 -4.74
N ALA A 355 5.61 11.68 -3.89
CA ALA A 355 6.19 12.99 -4.19
C ALA A 355 7.17 12.92 -5.37
N GLY A 356 8.06 11.95 -5.37
CA GLY A 356 9.09 11.81 -6.40
C GLY A 356 8.53 11.48 -7.78
N MET A 357 7.42 10.72 -7.89
CA MET A 357 6.71 10.51 -9.15
C MET A 357 6.20 11.82 -9.78
N GLN A 358 6.00 12.85 -8.96
CA GLN A 358 5.66 14.20 -9.39
C GLN A 358 6.89 15.12 -9.50
N GLY A 359 8.11 14.58 -9.32
CA GLY A 359 9.34 15.36 -9.30
C GLY A 359 9.46 16.32 -8.11
N ILE A 360 8.76 16.06 -7.03
CA ILE A 360 8.80 16.85 -5.79
C ILE A 360 9.80 16.21 -4.84
N PRO A 361 10.89 16.88 -4.44
CA PRO A 361 11.80 16.38 -3.43
C PRO A 361 11.11 16.35 -2.06
N CYS A 362 11.41 15.33 -1.25
CA CYS A 362 10.84 15.14 0.07
C CYS A 362 11.92 15.21 1.16
N VAL A 363 11.69 15.98 2.22
CA VAL A 363 12.50 15.96 3.44
C VAL A 363 11.82 15.08 4.45
N ALA A 364 12.40 13.91 4.72
CA ALA A 364 11.78 12.82 5.46
C ALA A 364 12.44 12.54 6.80
N GLN A 365 11.69 12.04 7.77
CA GLN A 365 12.24 11.57 9.05
C GLN A 365 13.31 10.51 8.81
N ASN A 366 14.41 10.57 9.57
CA ASN A 366 15.43 9.53 9.55
C ASN A 366 14.95 8.29 10.30
N ILE A 367 14.25 7.42 9.59
CA ILE A 367 13.61 6.22 10.13
C ILE A 367 13.63 5.10 9.07
N ASP A 368 13.59 3.84 9.50
CA ASP A 368 13.81 2.65 8.67
C ASP A 368 13.02 2.66 7.34
N CYS A 369 11.76 3.07 7.35
CA CYS A 369 10.95 3.11 6.14
C CYS A 369 11.40 4.15 5.09
N TYR A 370 12.24 5.11 5.47
CA TYR A 370 12.73 6.15 4.56
C TYR A 370 14.25 6.11 4.33
N ASN A 371 15.02 5.52 5.24
CA ASN A 371 16.49 5.50 5.13
C ASN A 371 17.05 4.20 4.53
N SER A 372 16.24 3.14 4.41
CA SER A 372 16.67 1.81 3.95
C SER A 372 17.14 1.77 2.50
N ASP A 373 16.60 2.66 1.63
CA ASP A 373 16.80 2.58 0.18
C ASP A 373 17.65 3.74 -0.40
N GLY A 374 18.43 4.38 0.48
CA GLY A 374 19.41 5.42 0.07
C GLY A 374 18.80 6.80 -0.17
N TRP A 375 17.68 7.14 0.50
CA TRP A 375 17.15 8.50 0.48
C TRP A 375 18.11 9.48 1.13
N LYS A 376 18.32 10.68 0.53
CA LYS A 376 19.38 11.64 0.95
C LYS A 376 18.91 12.74 1.90
N TYR A 377 17.64 13.12 1.82
CA TYR A 377 17.12 14.29 2.53
C TYR A 377 16.41 13.86 3.81
N LEU A 378 17.21 13.37 4.76
CA LEU A 378 16.73 12.87 6.06
C LEU A 378 16.97 13.90 7.17
N PHE A 379 16.10 13.91 8.19
CA PHE A 379 16.22 14.75 9.37
C PHE A 379 15.87 13.98 10.65
N ASP A 380 16.49 14.35 11.76
CA ASP A 380 16.16 13.84 13.10
C ASP A 380 15.45 14.89 13.96
N THR A 381 15.69 16.17 13.70
CA THR A 381 15.10 17.29 14.47
C THR A 381 14.38 18.28 13.56
N ALA A 382 13.47 19.09 14.14
CA ALA A 382 12.79 20.16 13.41
C ALA A 382 13.78 21.15 12.76
N GLU A 383 14.87 21.49 13.44
CA GLU A 383 15.90 22.38 12.91
C GLU A 383 16.56 21.77 11.67
N GLU A 384 16.90 20.48 11.72
CA GLU A 384 17.47 19.78 10.57
C GLU A 384 16.47 19.69 9.41
N MET A 385 15.17 19.49 9.68
CA MET A 385 14.12 19.52 8.66
C MET A 385 14.17 20.84 7.89
N PHE A 386 14.14 21.98 8.59
CA PHE A 386 14.21 23.29 7.95
C PHE A 386 15.52 23.49 7.20
N LYS A 387 16.66 23.10 7.80
CA LYS A 387 17.96 23.15 7.14
C LYS A 387 18.02 22.35 5.84
N LYS A 388 17.38 21.17 5.80
CA LYS A 388 17.29 20.35 4.58
C LYS A 388 16.39 20.97 3.51
N VAL A 389 15.26 21.56 3.92
CA VAL A 389 14.39 22.32 3.01
C VAL A 389 15.18 23.50 2.41
N ASP A 390 15.88 24.27 3.24
CA ASP A 390 16.73 25.37 2.80
C ASP A 390 17.87 24.91 1.87
N GLN A 391 18.49 23.78 2.15
CA GLN A 391 19.53 23.19 1.32
C GLN A 391 19.02 22.89 -0.10
N ILE A 392 17.83 22.32 -0.20
CA ILE A 392 17.19 22.02 -1.50
C ILE A 392 16.90 23.31 -2.26
N LEU A 393 16.36 24.32 -1.58
CA LEU A 393 15.87 25.55 -2.20
C LEU A 393 16.94 26.64 -2.35
N ARG A 394 18.17 26.42 -1.91
CA ARG A 394 19.23 27.44 -1.84
C ARG A 394 19.63 28.00 -3.20
N THR A 395 19.72 27.17 -4.23
CA THR A 395 20.07 27.54 -5.60
C THR A 395 19.21 26.78 -6.59
N GLU A 396 19.06 27.33 -7.80
CA GLU A 396 18.37 26.60 -8.89
C GLU A 396 18.99 25.22 -9.11
N ASN A 397 20.32 25.12 -9.07
CA ASN A 397 21.02 23.87 -9.29
C ASN A 397 20.71 22.82 -8.19
N SER A 398 20.78 23.23 -6.91
CA SER A 398 20.44 22.30 -5.80
C SER A 398 18.98 21.83 -5.86
N TYR A 399 18.07 22.70 -6.28
CA TYR A 399 16.66 22.35 -6.48
C TYR A 399 16.49 21.34 -7.62
N MET A 400 17.11 21.61 -8.79
CA MET A 400 17.04 20.71 -9.94
C MET A 400 17.61 19.32 -9.63
N GLU A 401 18.76 19.27 -8.95
CA GLU A 401 19.39 18.02 -8.50
C GLU A 401 18.49 17.25 -7.53
N ALA A 402 17.82 17.94 -6.60
CA ALA A 402 16.91 17.30 -5.65
C ALA A 402 15.66 16.73 -6.34
N CYS A 403 15.09 17.49 -7.28
CA CYS A 403 13.94 17.01 -8.08
C CYS A 403 14.32 15.79 -8.93
N LYS A 404 15.48 15.83 -9.59
CA LYS A 404 16.01 14.72 -10.38
C LYS A 404 16.23 13.48 -9.51
N PHE A 405 16.89 13.64 -8.38
CA PHE A 405 17.13 12.55 -7.44
C PHE A 405 15.81 11.93 -6.93
N ALA A 406 14.83 12.75 -6.56
CA ALA A 406 13.53 12.26 -6.10
C ALA A 406 12.82 11.43 -7.18
N ARG A 407 12.89 11.87 -8.44
CA ARG A 407 12.34 11.17 -9.59
C ARG A 407 13.03 9.82 -9.80
N GLU A 408 14.36 9.81 -9.91
CA GLU A 408 15.16 8.60 -10.13
C GLU A 408 15.00 7.59 -8.99
N TYR A 409 14.86 8.06 -7.75
CA TYR A 409 14.55 7.20 -6.61
C TYR A 409 13.18 6.54 -6.78
N SER A 410 12.16 7.34 -7.08
CA SER A 410 10.78 6.84 -7.17
C SER A 410 10.55 5.91 -8.35
N GLU A 411 11.25 6.11 -9.47
CA GLU A 411 11.17 5.24 -10.64
C GLU A 411 11.66 3.80 -10.36
N LYS A 412 12.47 3.59 -9.33
CA LYS A 412 12.84 2.24 -8.86
C LYS A 412 11.64 1.45 -8.32
N PHE A 413 10.55 2.13 -7.98
CA PHE A 413 9.33 1.55 -7.45
C PHE A 413 8.19 1.57 -8.47
N LEU A 414 8.49 1.48 -9.77
CA LEU A 414 7.48 1.34 -10.80
C LEU A 414 6.93 -0.09 -10.84
N LEU A 415 5.63 -0.22 -10.70
CA LEU A 415 4.96 -1.51 -10.64
C LEU A 415 5.26 -2.41 -11.85
N GLN A 416 5.37 -1.84 -13.04
CA GLN A 416 5.65 -2.56 -14.28
C GLN A 416 6.98 -3.33 -14.25
N ASP A 417 7.95 -2.82 -13.47
CA ASP A 417 9.30 -3.41 -13.39
C ASP A 417 9.38 -4.53 -12.35
N HIS A 418 8.31 -4.72 -11.55
CA HIS A 418 8.24 -5.67 -10.43
C HIS A 418 7.15 -6.74 -10.55
N LEU A 419 6.54 -6.89 -11.71
CA LEU A 419 5.45 -7.87 -11.92
C LEU A 419 5.91 -9.32 -11.71
N ASP A 420 7.18 -9.62 -11.94
CA ASP A 420 7.73 -10.96 -11.75
C ASP A 420 7.72 -11.38 -10.27
N GLU A 421 7.83 -10.45 -9.32
CA GLU A 421 7.74 -10.73 -7.89
C GLU A 421 6.36 -11.29 -7.53
N TYR A 422 5.30 -10.68 -8.05
CA TYR A 422 3.93 -11.17 -7.87
C TYR A 422 3.68 -12.49 -8.58
N THR A 423 4.21 -12.66 -9.79
CA THR A 423 4.06 -13.93 -10.52
C THR A 423 4.72 -15.06 -9.74
N LEU A 424 5.92 -14.84 -9.21
CA LEU A 424 6.62 -15.80 -8.35
C LEU A 424 5.83 -16.11 -7.07
N LEU A 425 5.26 -15.09 -6.42
CA LEU A 425 4.42 -15.25 -5.23
C LEU A 425 3.25 -16.22 -5.49
N TYR A 426 2.65 -16.17 -6.67
CA TYR A 426 1.48 -16.99 -6.99
C TYR A 426 1.81 -18.40 -7.49
N THR A 427 2.99 -18.61 -8.06
CA THR A 427 3.35 -19.86 -8.74
C THR A 427 4.38 -20.71 -8.02
N THR A 428 5.09 -20.15 -7.05
CA THR A 428 6.28 -20.76 -6.46
C THR A 428 6.10 -20.91 -4.96
N ASP A 429 6.48 -22.05 -4.41
CA ASP A 429 6.51 -22.25 -2.96
C ASP A 429 7.53 -21.33 -2.29
N TYR A 430 7.23 -20.88 -1.05
CA TYR A 430 8.06 -19.95 -0.29
C TYR A 430 9.55 -20.33 -0.25
N GLY A 431 9.86 -21.61 -0.09
CA GLY A 431 11.25 -22.08 -0.07
C GLY A 431 12.01 -21.88 -1.39
N ASP A 432 11.30 -21.90 -2.52
CA ASP A 432 11.87 -21.66 -3.86
C ASP A 432 12.01 -20.17 -4.17
N ILE A 433 11.10 -19.35 -3.65
CA ILE A 433 11.21 -17.87 -3.71
C ILE A 433 12.47 -17.43 -2.98
N LYS A 434 12.67 -17.88 -1.74
CA LYS A 434 13.88 -17.57 -0.96
C LYS A 434 15.17 -18.00 -1.64
N ARG A 435 15.18 -19.14 -2.30
CA ARG A 435 16.36 -19.60 -3.07
C ARG A 435 16.68 -18.67 -4.23
N LYS A 436 15.64 -18.13 -4.92
CA LYS A 436 15.81 -17.17 -6.03
C LYS A 436 16.23 -15.79 -5.53
N GLU A 437 15.64 -15.29 -4.45
CA GLU A 437 16.06 -14.03 -3.82
C GLU A 437 17.52 -14.07 -3.39
N ASN A 438 17.94 -15.13 -2.70
CA ASN A 438 19.32 -15.32 -2.29
C ASN A 438 20.27 -15.43 -3.49
N ALA A 439 19.87 -16.12 -4.55
CA ALA A 439 20.67 -16.23 -5.78
C ALA A 439 20.78 -14.87 -6.50
N SER A 440 19.72 -14.07 -6.52
CA SER A 440 19.73 -12.70 -7.08
C SER A 440 20.58 -11.76 -6.22
N PHE A 441 20.46 -11.84 -4.91
CA PHE A 441 21.25 -11.04 -3.98
C PHE A 441 22.75 -11.35 -4.11
N LEU A 442 23.13 -12.62 -4.15
CA LEU A 442 24.53 -13.06 -4.37
C LEU A 442 25.08 -12.64 -5.72
N LYS A 443 24.24 -12.63 -6.76
CA LYS A 443 24.62 -12.19 -8.10
C LYS A 443 24.87 -10.70 -8.18
N ASN A 444 24.11 -9.89 -7.40
CA ASN A 444 24.17 -8.44 -7.40
C ASN A 444 25.17 -7.87 -6.36
N ASN A 445 25.63 -8.67 -5.39
CA ASN A 445 26.54 -8.27 -4.32
C ASN A 445 27.66 -9.32 -4.11
N PRO A 446 28.49 -9.59 -5.12
CA PRO A 446 29.52 -10.65 -5.03
C PRO A 446 30.60 -10.34 -3.99
N GLU A 447 30.81 -9.08 -3.61
CA GLU A 447 31.91 -8.65 -2.72
C GLU A 447 31.61 -8.80 -1.23
N GLN A 448 30.41 -9.15 -0.81
CA GLN A 448 30.04 -9.29 0.61
C GLN A 448 30.34 -10.69 1.20
N PHE A 449 30.90 -11.60 0.42
CA PHE A 449 31.14 -13.00 0.81
C PHE A 449 32.55 -13.51 0.46
N VAL A 450 33.57 -12.62 0.39
CA VAL A 450 34.99 -12.98 0.32
C VAL A 450 35.66 -12.70 1.64
#